data_4b44323e58bfbc2f2cff34245235fce2
#
_entry.id   4b44323e58bfbc2f2cff34245235fce2
#
_cell.length_a   1.000
_cell.length_b   1.000
_cell.length_c   1.000
_cell.angle_alpha   90.00
_cell.angle_beta   90.00
_cell.angle_gamma   90.00
#
_symmetry.space_group_name_H-M   'P 1'
#
loop_
_entity.id
_entity.type
_entity.pdbx_description
1 polymer ?
#
loop_
_entity_poly.entity_id
_entity_poly.type
_entity_poly.pdbx_seq_one_letter_code
_entity_poly.pdbx_strand_id
1 'polypeptide(L)'
;MIRFRPLFSAAALTFLLLWLAPAPLVADDTAELPNVVANDNRTAAGQLKGQQLTLRLELRKARWFPDAETDPHIDLHAFGETGKAPQIPGPLIRVNVGTEIVVNVTNLLKSDVRIHGLHERPGQLTDTFEVAAGATREVRFKAGAAGTYTYWASSANAPIIKRLTEDTQLSGAFIVDPPGKVADDRVFVLGLWLPDPAVFGKNVSSINGKSWPYTERLSMRAGETASWRVINGSAEAHSMHMHGFYFRVNSLGNGENDEAYSGEKRPMVVTQMISPGGTMAMTWVPEREGNWLFHCHMMIHMSRRITVPEGKPLTAHAEHDSTSLGMSGLVLGIRVTGNVAKPAVAKNADVRHLKLTLSQRQTGLSQFGMDLEEAGQAKRKDDAVPALIGPRIVLTRGQPAEVEVVNTLKDATTIHWHGIELENLYDGVAGYTGDSNQMTPAIAPGGSFVAKMTPSRAGTFIYHTHWHDEDQLLNGIYGPLIVLEPGEKYDPDHDKIFLISFGKLSDPLGQTMLINGTPQPSQQKLRVGEKYRFRLINITANAVDMEVSLSDEGRAVQWKQLAKDGADLPEDQRLSADAKIVLTVGETRDFEYQSSSPGELQLTAYLPRSRRRVVLALAFEGEAAK
;
A
#
# COMPACT_ATOMS: atom_id res chain seq x y z
N MET A 1 -49.38 95.96 -14.14
CA MET A 1 -48.17 95.44 -14.85
C MET A 1 -47.45 94.50 -13.90
N ILE A 2 -47.76 93.19 -14.00
CA ILE A 2 -47.17 92.15 -13.15
C ILE A 2 -46.27 91.30 -14.01
N ARG A 3 -44.95 91.27 -13.71
CA ARG A 3 -43.97 90.46 -14.42
C ARG A 3 -43.88 89.07 -13.75
N PHE A 4 -44.16 88.04 -14.50
CA PHE A 4 -43.87 86.66 -14.13
C PHE A 4 -42.40 86.33 -14.44
N ARG A 5 -41.71 85.63 -13.49
CA ARG A 5 -40.44 84.92 -13.65
C ARG A 5 -40.71 83.40 -13.69
N PRO A 6 -40.08 82.64 -14.56
CA PRO A 6 -40.21 81.19 -14.51
C PRO A 6 -39.13 80.56 -13.61
N LEU A 7 -39.51 79.62 -12.75
CA LEU A 7 -38.66 78.74 -12.00
C LEU A 7 -38.27 77.51 -12.85
N PHE A 8 -36.98 77.36 -13.10
CA PHE A 8 -36.45 76.10 -13.64
C PHE A 8 -36.20 75.12 -12.48
N SER A 9 -36.87 73.99 -12.45
CA SER A 9 -36.61 72.87 -11.59
C SER A 9 -35.67 71.87 -12.26
N ALA A 10 -34.46 71.68 -11.73
CA ALA A 10 -33.53 70.65 -12.19
C ALA A 10 -33.88 69.32 -11.57
N ALA A 11 -34.40 68.37 -12.36
CA ALA A 11 -34.56 67.00 -11.95
C ALA A 11 -33.22 66.24 -12.07
N ALA A 12 -32.65 65.81 -10.93
CA ALA A 12 -31.49 64.93 -10.89
C ALA A 12 -31.95 63.51 -11.20
N LEU A 13 -31.50 62.96 -12.36
CA LEU A 13 -31.68 61.57 -12.70
C LEU A 13 -30.59 60.76 -12.00
N THR A 14 -30.97 60.03 -10.95
CA THR A 14 -30.11 59.06 -10.26
C THR A 14 -30.13 57.75 -11.07
N PHE A 15 -29.03 57.43 -11.80
CA PHE A 15 -28.87 56.13 -12.41
C PHE A 15 -28.57 55.08 -11.32
N LEU A 16 -29.53 54.21 -11.05
CA LEU A 16 -29.36 53.00 -10.26
C LEU A 16 -28.65 51.96 -11.12
N LEU A 17 -27.33 51.78 -10.98
CA LEU A 17 -26.59 50.67 -11.54
C LEU A 17 -27.01 49.40 -10.79
N LEU A 18 -27.98 48.67 -11.31
CA LEU A 18 -28.24 47.28 -10.91
C LEU A 18 -27.03 46.43 -11.30
N TRP A 19 -26.24 46.02 -10.31
CA TRP A 19 -25.33 44.90 -10.44
C TRP A 19 -26.14 43.62 -10.69
N LEU A 20 -26.23 43.18 -11.94
CA LEU A 20 -26.67 41.84 -12.29
C LEU A 20 -25.60 40.86 -11.79
N ALA A 21 -25.84 40.22 -10.67
CA ALA A 21 -25.10 39.05 -10.28
C ALA A 21 -25.23 37.99 -11.41
N PRO A 22 -24.13 37.39 -11.86
CA PRO A 22 -24.23 36.33 -12.86
C PRO A 22 -25.13 35.22 -12.33
N ALA A 23 -26.10 34.78 -13.16
CA ALA A 23 -26.97 33.66 -12.84
C ALA A 23 -26.11 32.42 -12.54
N PRO A 24 -26.52 31.55 -11.60
CA PRO A 24 -25.79 30.33 -11.32
C PRO A 24 -25.74 29.49 -12.59
N LEU A 25 -24.54 29.09 -13.00
CA LEU A 25 -24.29 28.13 -14.07
C LEU A 25 -24.76 26.74 -13.58
N VAL A 26 -26.03 26.44 -13.76
CA VAL A 26 -26.55 25.08 -13.59
C VAL A 26 -26.14 24.31 -14.85
N ALA A 27 -25.40 23.23 -14.68
CA ALA A 27 -25.02 22.35 -15.78
C ALA A 27 -26.28 21.83 -16.50
N ASP A 28 -26.31 21.92 -17.81
CA ASP A 28 -27.36 21.37 -18.67
C ASP A 28 -27.30 19.84 -18.58
N ASP A 29 -28.38 19.20 -18.11
CA ASP A 29 -28.50 17.74 -17.97
C ASP A 29 -28.39 16.98 -19.29
N THR A 30 -28.44 17.68 -20.43
CA THR A 30 -28.34 17.10 -21.77
C THR A 30 -26.95 17.16 -22.37
N ALA A 31 -26.00 17.86 -21.72
CA ALA A 31 -24.62 17.95 -22.17
C ALA A 31 -23.87 16.64 -21.89
N GLU A 32 -23.14 16.17 -22.89
CA GLU A 32 -22.28 15.01 -22.73
C GLU A 32 -21.22 15.25 -21.63
N LEU A 33 -21.09 14.30 -20.68
CA LEU A 33 -20.12 14.44 -19.59
C LEU A 33 -18.69 14.48 -20.15
N PRO A 34 -17.83 15.38 -19.62
CA PRO A 34 -16.44 15.43 -20.04
C PRO A 34 -15.67 14.19 -19.58
N ASN A 35 -14.68 13.78 -20.38
CA ASN A 35 -13.78 12.72 -20.01
C ASN A 35 -12.73 13.22 -19.00
N VAL A 36 -12.43 12.39 -18.02
CA VAL A 36 -11.33 12.60 -17.08
C VAL A 36 -10.00 12.33 -17.78
N VAL A 37 -9.01 13.19 -17.55
CA VAL A 37 -7.61 12.96 -17.91
C VAL A 37 -6.85 12.46 -16.68
N ALA A 38 -6.08 11.38 -16.84
CA ALA A 38 -5.19 10.90 -15.80
C ALA A 38 -4.08 11.94 -15.53
N ASN A 39 -3.87 12.28 -14.26
CA ASN A 39 -2.88 13.28 -13.86
C ASN A 39 -1.62 12.62 -13.29
N ASP A 40 -0.53 12.66 -14.01
CA ASP A 40 0.75 12.08 -13.58
C ASP A 40 1.47 12.88 -12.49
N ASN A 41 0.89 14.00 -12.03
CA ASN A 41 1.41 14.90 -11.00
C ASN A 41 2.83 15.42 -11.28
N ARG A 42 3.20 15.63 -12.56
CA ARG A 42 4.48 16.20 -12.95
C ARG A 42 4.43 17.72 -13.09
N THR A 43 3.25 18.28 -13.35
CA THR A 43 3.05 19.70 -13.60
C THR A 43 2.17 20.29 -12.50
N ALA A 44 2.68 21.30 -11.82
CA ALA A 44 1.90 22.05 -10.84
C ALA A 44 0.80 22.88 -11.53
N ALA A 45 -0.36 22.94 -10.89
CA ALA A 45 -1.52 23.68 -11.37
C ALA A 45 -1.46 25.16 -10.94
N GLY A 46 -2.27 25.99 -11.62
CA GLY A 46 -2.43 27.40 -11.32
C GLY A 46 -1.30 28.28 -11.90
N GLN A 47 -1.28 29.53 -11.45
CA GLN A 47 -0.30 30.55 -11.88
C GLN A 47 0.47 31.07 -10.66
N LEU A 48 1.76 30.78 -10.60
CA LEU A 48 2.66 31.31 -9.58
C LEU A 48 3.27 32.63 -10.09
N LYS A 49 3.01 33.75 -9.40
CA LYS A 49 3.60 35.06 -9.65
C LYS A 49 4.31 35.57 -8.39
N GLY A 50 5.61 35.62 -8.40
CA GLY A 50 6.40 35.91 -7.20
C GLY A 50 6.18 34.86 -6.13
N GLN A 51 5.64 35.26 -4.98
CA GLN A 51 5.32 34.38 -3.87
C GLN A 51 3.80 34.11 -3.72
N GLN A 52 3.01 34.30 -4.77
CA GLN A 52 1.58 34.06 -4.75
C GLN A 52 1.17 33.08 -5.85
N LEU A 53 0.54 31.95 -5.45
CA LEU A 53 -0.14 31.03 -6.33
C LEU A 53 -1.62 31.42 -6.45
N THR A 54 -2.11 31.59 -7.67
CA THR A 54 -3.54 31.72 -7.96
C THR A 54 -4.02 30.48 -8.70
N LEU A 55 -5.05 29.78 -8.15
CA LEU A 55 -5.61 28.57 -8.70
C LEU A 55 -7.14 28.69 -8.79
N ARG A 56 -7.72 28.23 -9.89
CA ARG A 56 -9.17 28.13 -10.08
C ARG A 56 -9.53 26.67 -10.26
N LEU A 57 -10.19 26.09 -9.26
CA LEU A 57 -10.64 24.70 -9.26
C LEU A 57 -12.15 24.63 -9.55
N GLU A 58 -12.53 23.61 -10.29
CA GLU A 58 -13.93 23.24 -10.52
C GLU A 58 -14.15 21.79 -10.06
N LEU A 59 -15.31 21.54 -9.44
CA LEU A 59 -15.82 20.20 -9.19
C LEU A 59 -16.95 19.93 -10.15
N ARG A 60 -16.89 18.82 -10.87
CA ARG A 60 -17.93 18.45 -11.84
C ARG A 60 -18.08 16.93 -11.96
N LYS A 61 -19.24 16.49 -12.45
CA LYS A 61 -19.44 15.11 -12.88
C LYS A 61 -18.67 14.87 -14.19
N ALA A 62 -18.04 13.70 -14.30
CA ALA A 62 -17.18 13.34 -15.43
C ALA A 62 -17.10 11.84 -15.63
N ARG A 63 -16.71 11.40 -16.83
CA ARG A 63 -16.47 9.99 -17.16
C ARG A 63 -15.03 9.62 -16.90
N TRP A 64 -14.79 8.67 -16.01
CA TRP A 64 -13.47 8.16 -15.70
C TRP A 64 -13.24 6.80 -16.36
N PHE A 65 -12.14 6.68 -17.08
CA PHE A 65 -11.65 5.45 -17.70
C PHE A 65 -10.43 4.96 -16.94
N PRO A 66 -10.59 4.03 -15.98
CA PRO A 66 -9.47 3.50 -15.20
C PRO A 66 -8.48 2.69 -16.06
N ASP A 67 -8.97 2.06 -17.11
CA ASP A 67 -8.22 1.28 -18.10
C ASP A 67 -8.01 2.09 -19.40
N ALA A 68 -8.18 1.50 -20.57
CA ALA A 68 -8.09 2.23 -21.84
C ALA A 68 -9.31 3.15 -22.05
N GLU A 69 -9.12 4.19 -22.87
CA GLU A 69 -10.21 5.13 -23.20
C GLU A 69 -11.35 4.51 -24.02
N THR A 70 -11.09 3.35 -24.62
CA THR A 70 -12.08 2.53 -25.35
C THR A 70 -12.85 1.58 -24.45
N ASP A 71 -12.41 1.44 -23.18
CA ASP A 71 -13.02 0.53 -22.22
C ASP A 71 -14.22 1.20 -21.50
N PRO A 72 -15.00 0.45 -20.74
CA PRO A 72 -16.08 0.99 -19.95
C PRO A 72 -15.60 2.07 -18.97
N HIS A 73 -16.41 3.10 -18.79
CA HIS A 73 -16.15 4.22 -17.88
C HIS A 73 -17.02 4.18 -16.64
N ILE A 74 -16.63 4.96 -15.65
CA ILE A 74 -17.36 5.20 -14.42
C ILE A 74 -17.71 6.68 -14.34
N ASP A 75 -18.98 6.99 -14.17
CA ASP A 75 -19.43 8.35 -13.91
C ASP A 75 -19.18 8.70 -12.44
N LEU A 76 -18.43 9.78 -12.22
CA LEU A 76 -18.06 10.20 -10.88
C LEU A 76 -17.75 11.70 -10.81
N HIS A 77 -17.46 12.19 -9.61
CA HIS A 77 -17.05 13.58 -9.38
C HIS A 77 -15.53 13.71 -9.49
N ALA A 78 -15.06 14.74 -10.17
CA ALA A 78 -13.65 15.03 -10.33
C ALA A 78 -13.33 16.52 -10.20
N PHE A 79 -12.11 16.83 -9.74
CA PHE A 79 -11.56 18.17 -9.80
C PHE A 79 -10.98 18.46 -11.19
N GLY A 80 -10.99 19.75 -11.59
CA GLY A 80 -10.26 20.26 -12.74
C GLY A 80 -9.86 21.70 -12.52
N GLU A 81 -8.91 22.19 -13.30
CA GLU A 81 -8.70 23.64 -13.42
C GLU A 81 -9.79 24.23 -14.34
N THR A 82 -10.31 25.40 -14.00
CA THR A 82 -11.31 26.10 -14.82
C THR A 82 -10.87 26.21 -16.28
N GLY A 83 -11.72 25.72 -17.19
CA GLY A 83 -11.46 25.71 -18.64
C GLY A 83 -10.56 24.57 -19.12
N LYS A 84 -10.16 23.64 -18.25
CA LYS A 84 -9.45 22.40 -18.62
C LYS A 84 -10.31 21.17 -18.37
N ALA A 85 -9.89 20.02 -18.90
CA ALA A 85 -10.51 18.74 -18.59
C ALA A 85 -10.39 18.41 -17.10
N PRO A 86 -11.40 17.74 -16.50
CA PRO A 86 -11.28 17.21 -15.14
C PRO A 86 -10.15 16.18 -15.07
N GLN A 87 -9.53 16.08 -13.91
CA GLN A 87 -8.33 15.24 -13.70
C GLN A 87 -8.50 14.31 -12.52
N ILE A 88 -7.93 13.12 -12.62
CA ILE A 88 -7.76 12.18 -11.52
C ILE A 88 -6.29 11.75 -11.47
N PRO A 89 -5.62 11.97 -10.29
CA PRO A 89 -6.07 12.82 -9.18
C PRO A 89 -6.27 14.27 -9.62
N GLY A 90 -6.92 15.06 -8.77
CA GLY A 90 -7.13 16.49 -9.01
C GLY A 90 -5.82 17.25 -9.24
N PRO A 91 -5.89 18.50 -9.74
CA PRO A 91 -4.71 19.31 -10.11
C PRO A 91 -3.67 19.39 -8.99
N LEU A 92 -2.40 19.13 -9.29
CA LEU A 92 -1.30 19.18 -8.32
C LEU A 92 -1.07 20.61 -7.81
N ILE A 93 -1.23 20.83 -6.51
CA ILE A 93 -0.77 22.05 -5.84
C ILE A 93 0.66 21.80 -5.37
N ARG A 94 1.63 22.56 -5.89
CA ARG A 94 3.02 22.47 -5.47
C ARG A 94 3.67 23.84 -5.37
N VAL A 95 4.13 24.19 -4.19
CA VAL A 95 4.68 25.51 -3.86
C VAL A 95 5.79 25.39 -2.83
N ASN A 96 6.58 26.46 -2.67
CA ASN A 96 7.55 26.57 -1.58
C ASN A 96 6.88 27.04 -0.29
N VAL A 97 7.51 26.70 0.86
CA VAL A 97 7.16 27.26 2.17
C VAL A 97 7.02 28.78 2.08
N GLY A 98 5.97 29.33 2.67
CA GLY A 98 5.70 30.75 2.74
C GLY A 98 4.95 31.33 1.54
N THR A 99 4.69 30.55 0.48
CA THR A 99 3.88 30.99 -0.66
C THR A 99 2.45 31.32 -0.21
N GLU A 100 1.93 32.47 -0.60
CA GLU A 100 0.51 32.81 -0.46
C GLU A 100 -0.31 32.04 -1.51
N ILE A 101 -1.36 31.36 -1.11
CA ILE A 101 -2.21 30.55 -1.99
C ILE A 101 -3.61 31.16 -2.01
N VAL A 102 -4.08 31.48 -3.22
CA VAL A 102 -5.44 31.96 -3.49
C VAL A 102 -6.13 30.93 -4.36
N VAL A 103 -7.12 30.23 -3.82
CA VAL A 103 -7.90 29.23 -4.55
C VAL A 103 -9.34 29.68 -4.68
N ASN A 104 -9.84 29.75 -5.92
CA ASN A 104 -11.25 29.89 -6.21
C ASN A 104 -11.82 28.52 -6.54
N VAL A 105 -12.73 28.01 -5.72
CA VAL A 105 -13.37 26.71 -5.87
C VAL A 105 -14.80 26.90 -6.37
N THR A 106 -15.10 26.43 -7.59
CA THR A 106 -16.44 26.46 -8.18
C THR A 106 -17.05 25.08 -8.10
N ASN A 107 -18.22 24.96 -7.48
CA ASN A 107 -18.98 23.71 -7.39
C ASN A 107 -20.01 23.66 -8.53
N LEU A 108 -19.77 22.85 -9.54
CA LEU A 108 -20.70 22.62 -10.66
C LEU A 108 -21.59 21.38 -10.44
N LEU A 109 -21.54 20.77 -9.26
CA LEU A 109 -22.43 19.67 -8.88
C LEU A 109 -23.81 20.21 -8.45
N LYS A 110 -24.79 19.29 -8.37
CA LYS A 110 -26.16 19.61 -7.92
C LYS A 110 -26.32 19.61 -6.38
N SER A 111 -25.31 19.19 -5.64
CA SER A 111 -25.26 19.16 -4.17
C SER A 111 -24.16 20.05 -3.64
N ASP A 112 -24.33 20.53 -2.41
CA ASP A 112 -23.27 21.21 -1.69
C ASP A 112 -22.08 20.28 -1.47
N VAL A 113 -20.88 20.82 -1.47
CA VAL A 113 -19.64 20.04 -1.23
C VAL A 113 -18.86 20.62 -0.08
N ARG A 114 -18.31 19.75 0.76
CA ARG A 114 -17.34 20.11 1.78
C ARG A 114 -15.93 19.84 1.27
N ILE A 115 -15.10 20.88 1.35
CA ILE A 115 -13.70 20.84 0.91
C ILE A 115 -12.80 20.71 2.14
N HIS A 116 -11.84 19.82 2.05
CA HIS A 116 -10.81 19.54 3.04
C HIS A 116 -9.43 19.82 2.44
N GLY A 117 -8.49 20.22 3.27
CA GLY A 117 -7.09 20.28 2.87
C GLY A 117 -6.67 21.54 2.09
N LEU A 118 -7.54 22.50 1.86
CA LEU A 118 -7.20 23.80 1.29
C LEU A 118 -7.07 24.86 2.39
N HIS A 119 -6.06 24.70 3.24
CA HIS A 119 -5.70 25.60 4.35
C HIS A 119 -4.21 25.47 4.68
N GLU A 120 -3.70 26.31 5.58
CA GLU A 120 -2.31 26.27 6.03
C GLU A 120 -1.98 24.94 6.74
N ARG A 121 -0.75 24.44 6.52
CA ARG A 121 -0.25 23.18 7.10
C ARG A 121 0.92 23.44 8.07
N PRO A 122 1.03 22.72 9.17
CA PRO A 122 0.12 21.70 9.73
C PRO A 122 -1.25 22.24 10.06
N GLY A 123 -2.29 21.39 9.93
CA GLY A 123 -3.67 21.75 10.17
C GLY A 123 -4.43 20.70 10.98
N GLN A 124 -5.75 20.83 11.02
CA GLN A 124 -6.65 19.89 11.66
C GLN A 124 -7.69 19.37 10.66
N LEU A 125 -8.15 18.15 10.84
CA LEU A 125 -9.20 17.54 9.99
C LEU A 125 -10.52 18.34 10.00
N THR A 126 -10.72 19.20 10.97
CA THR A 126 -11.87 20.11 11.09
C THR A 126 -11.74 21.39 10.27
N ASP A 127 -10.54 21.69 9.73
CA ASP A 127 -10.30 22.90 8.95
C ASP A 127 -10.86 22.71 7.53
N THR A 128 -12.16 22.93 7.40
CA THR A 128 -12.94 22.67 6.19
C THR A 128 -13.84 23.85 5.86
N PHE A 129 -14.32 23.88 4.60
CA PHE A 129 -15.33 24.84 4.19
C PHE A 129 -16.31 24.23 3.18
N GLU A 130 -17.52 24.80 3.13
CA GLU A 130 -18.55 24.38 2.18
C GLU A 130 -18.60 25.29 0.97
N VAL A 131 -18.94 24.71 -0.19
CA VAL A 131 -19.27 25.41 -1.41
C VAL A 131 -20.64 24.92 -1.88
N ALA A 132 -21.64 25.81 -1.85
CA ALA A 132 -22.99 25.45 -2.27
C ALA A 132 -23.03 25.07 -3.76
N ALA A 133 -24.07 24.32 -4.15
CA ALA A 133 -24.31 23.95 -5.54
C ALA A 133 -24.37 25.19 -6.43
N GLY A 134 -23.62 25.18 -7.55
CA GLY A 134 -23.51 26.31 -8.49
C GLY A 134 -22.70 27.52 -7.98
N ALA A 135 -22.18 27.52 -6.76
CA ALA A 135 -21.46 28.64 -6.19
C ALA A 135 -19.93 28.56 -6.40
N THR A 136 -19.29 29.71 -6.24
CA THR A 136 -17.83 29.84 -6.18
C THR A 136 -17.43 30.41 -4.82
N ARG A 137 -16.42 29.83 -4.20
CA ARG A 137 -15.82 30.33 -2.95
C ARG A 137 -14.32 30.53 -3.11
N GLU A 138 -13.85 31.72 -2.73
CA GLU A 138 -12.44 32.01 -2.63
C GLU A 138 -11.93 31.69 -1.22
N VAL A 139 -10.77 31.03 -1.14
CA VAL A 139 -10.02 30.82 0.09
C VAL A 139 -8.59 31.30 -0.09
N ARG A 140 -8.03 31.85 0.98
CA ARG A 140 -6.66 32.37 1.03
C ARG A 140 -5.96 31.81 2.25
N PHE A 141 -4.76 31.30 2.05
CA PHE A 141 -3.93 30.79 3.13
C PHE A 141 -2.46 30.81 2.71
N LYS A 142 -1.56 30.61 3.67
CA LYS A 142 -0.12 30.55 3.41
C LYS A 142 0.34 29.10 3.44
N ALA A 143 1.23 28.72 2.52
CA ALA A 143 1.91 27.43 2.58
C ALA A 143 2.82 27.42 3.80
N GLY A 144 2.48 26.58 4.79
CA GLY A 144 3.18 26.47 6.07
C GLY A 144 4.40 25.56 6.01
N ALA A 145 4.42 24.48 6.79
CA ALA A 145 5.55 23.56 6.85
C ALA A 145 5.75 22.78 5.53
N ALA A 146 7.03 22.52 5.19
CA ALA A 146 7.37 21.64 4.08
C ALA A 146 6.85 20.23 4.36
N GLY A 147 6.26 19.57 3.35
CA GLY A 147 5.69 18.23 3.53
C GLY A 147 4.89 17.74 2.34
N THR A 148 4.33 16.55 2.52
CA THR A 148 3.40 15.91 1.60
C THR A 148 2.01 15.92 2.22
N TYR A 149 1.07 16.55 1.55
CA TYR A 149 -0.30 16.73 2.01
C TYR A 149 -1.29 16.34 0.91
N THR A 150 -2.57 16.30 1.26
CA THR A 150 -3.65 16.06 0.31
C THR A 150 -4.78 17.07 0.51
N TYR A 151 -5.52 17.35 -0.56
CA TYR A 151 -6.83 18.00 -0.48
C TYR A 151 -7.89 17.07 -1.09
N TRP A 152 -9.11 17.15 -0.58
CA TRP A 152 -10.19 16.30 -1.03
C TRP A 152 -11.57 16.93 -0.77
N ALA A 153 -12.61 16.36 -1.36
CA ALA A 153 -13.97 16.83 -1.15
C ALA A 153 -14.96 15.69 -0.96
N SER A 154 -16.13 16.03 -0.37
CA SER A 154 -17.27 15.13 -0.26
C SER A 154 -18.59 15.90 -0.43
N SER A 155 -19.46 15.38 -1.30
CA SER A 155 -20.81 15.89 -1.49
C SER A 155 -21.80 15.45 -0.38
N ALA A 156 -21.46 14.39 0.35
CA ALA A 156 -22.26 13.84 1.46
C ALA A 156 -21.79 14.30 2.85
N ASN A 157 -20.87 15.25 2.93
CA ASN A 157 -20.23 15.67 4.20
C ASN A 157 -19.65 14.46 4.97
N ALA A 158 -19.16 13.45 4.27
CA ALA A 158 -18.64 12.23 4.83
C ALA A 158 -17.14 12.34 5.12
N PRO A 159 -16.62 11.72 6.20
CA PRO A 159 -15.18 11.57 6.39
C PRO A 159 -14.58 10.72 5.26
N ILE A 160 -13.26 10.85 5.03
CA ILE A 160 -12.57 10.17 3.91
C ILE A 160 -12.83 8.66 3.87
N ILE A 161 -12.90 8.00 5.02
CA ILE A 161 -13.17 6.55 5.16
C ILE A 161 -14.61 6.13 4.75
N LYS A 162 -15.49 7.09 4.50
CA LYS A 162 -16.87 6.87 4.04
C LYS A 162 -17.15 7.47 2.67
N ARG A 163 -16.13 7.98 1.98
CA ARG A 163 -16.26 8.45 0.60
C ARG A 163 -16.35 7.25 -0.34
N LEU A 164 -17.55 6.92 -0.71
CA LEU A 164 -17.89 5.80 -1.57
C LEU A 164 -18.58 6.32 -2.83
N THR A 165 -18.59 5.52 -3.90
CA THR A 165 -19.25 5.81 -5.17
C THR A 165 -18.69 7.06 -5.87
N GLU A 166 -19.49 8.11 -6.08
CA GLU A 166 -19.16 9.24 -6.95
C GLU A 166 -18.01 10.13 -6.43
N ASP A 167 -17.82 10.25 -5.10
CA ASP A 167 -16.81 11.14 -4.51
C ASP A 167 -15.43 10.49 -4.36
N THR A 168 -15.29 9.21 -4.65
CA THR A 168 -14.08 8.42 -4.33
C THR A 168 -12.80 8.96 -4.93
N GLN A 169 -12.87 9.65 -6.07
CA GLN A 169 -11.72 10.22 -6.78
C GLN A 169 -11.58 11.75 -6.57
N LEU A 170 -12.42 12.36 -5.73
CA LEU A 170 -12.30 13.77 -5.37
C LEU A 170 -11.13 14.02 -4.41
N SER A 171 -9.90 13.80 -4.87
CA SER A 171 -8.67 14.07 -4.11
C SER A 171 -7.55 14.52 -5.03
N GLY A 172 -6.62 15.32 -4.50
CA GLY A 172 -5.44 15.78 -5.19
C GLY A 172 -4.24 15.94 -4.26
N ALA A 173 -3.05 16.04 -4.83
CA ALA A 173 -1.81 16.22 -4.09
C ALA A 173 -1.59 17.70 -3.76
N PHE A 174 -1.16 17.97 -2.52
CA PHE A 174 -0.69 19.28 -2.08
C PHE A 174 0.72 19.13 -1.50
N ILE A 175 1.72 19.63 -2.21
CA ILE A 175 3.13 19.52 -1.85
C ILE A 175 3.66 20.90 -1.47
N VAL A 176 4.27 20.99 -0.30
CA VAL A 176 5.01 22.17 0.13
C VAL A 176 6.49 21.84 0.16
N ASP A 177 7.26 22.42 -0.74
CA ASP A 177 8.71 22.19 -0.81
C ASP A 177 9.47 23.14 0.12
N PRO A 178 10.58 22.69 0.72
CA PRO A 178 11.50 23.60 1.41
C PRO A 178 12.11 24.60 0.43
N PRO A 179 12.54 25.78 0.89
CA PRO A 179 13.15 26.78 0.01
C PRO A 179 14.34 26.24 -0.75
N GLY A 180 14.41 26.51 -2.06
CA GLY A 180 15.52 26.13 -2.92
C GLY A 180 15.55 24.65 -3.36
N LYS A 181 14.58 23.83 -2.96
CA LYS A 181 14.45 22.46 -3.47
C LYS A 181 14.00 22.48 -4.93
N VAL A 182 14.70 21.68 -5.77
CA VAL A 182 14.23 21.35 -7.13
C VAL A 182 13.26 20.18 -7.01
N ALA A 183 12.14 20.25 -7.72
CA ALA A 183 11.14 19.18 -7.76
C ALA A 183 11.66 18.03 -8.63
N ASP A 184 12.27 17.03 -8.00
CA ASP A 184 12.84 15.83 -8.62
C ASP A 184 12.14 14.54 -8.21
N ASP A 185 11.14 14.64 -7.34
CA ASP A 185 10.38 13.52 -6.85
C ASP A 185 9.14 13.22 -7.71
N ARG A 186 8.70 11.95 -7.66
CA ARG A 186 7.45 11.51 -8.27
C ARG A 186 6.35 11.51 -7.22
N VAL A 187 5.15 11.92 -7.65
CA VAL A 187 3.97 11.98 -6.77
C VAL A 187 2.91 11.00 -7.28
N PHE A 188 2.57 10.03 -6.43
CA PHE A 188 1.56 9.00 -6.71
C PHE A 188 0.38 9.15 -5.76
N VAL A 189 -0.81 9.28 -6.30
CA VAL A 189 -2.06 9.30 -5.53
C VAL A 189 -2.78 8.00 -5.77
N LEU A 190 -3.06 7.29 -4.69
CA LEU A 190 -3.81 6.02 -4.69
C LEU A 190 -5.30 6.34 -4.61
N GLY A 191 -6.07 5.79 -5.50
CA GLY A 191 -7.52 5.92 -5.58
C GLY A 191 -8.22 4.56 -5.49
N LEU A 192 -9.43 4.55 -4.97
CA LEU A 192 -10.28 3.36 -4.86
C LEU A 192 -11.72 3.76 -5.12
N TRP A 193 -12.37 3.14 -6.10
CA TRP A 193 -13.80 3.26 -6.33
C TRP A 193 -14.53 2.02 -5.86
N LEU A 194 -15.61 2.20 -5.11
CA LEU A 194 -16.45 1.15 -4.55
C LEU A 194 -17.90 1.42 -4.99
N PRO A 195 -18.52 0.54 -5.78
CA PRO A 195 -19.90 0.74 -6.24
C PRO A 195 -20.92 0.54 -5.12
N ASP A 196 -20.68 -0.42 -4.25
CA ASP A 196 -21.51 -0.77 -3.11
C ASP A 196 -20.66 -1.36 -2.00
N PRO A 197 -20.64 -0.73 -0.82
CA PRO A 197 -19.86 -1.21 0.32
C PRO A 197 -20.31 -2.58 0.83
N ALA A 198 -21.54 -3.03 0.50
CA ALA A 198 -22.02 -4.35 0.87
C ALA A 198 -21.45 -5.47 -0.01
N VAL A 199 -20.85 -5.12 -1.17
CA VAL A 199 -20.32 -6.10 -2.11
C VAL A 199 -18.79 -6.11 -2.02
N PHE A 200 -18.28 -6.92 -1.12
CA PHE A 200 -16.84 -7.12 -0.94
C PHE A 200 -16.15 -7.59 -2.24
N GLY A 201 -15.01 -6.99 -2.55
CA GLY A 201 -14.19 -7.37 -3.71
C GLY A 201 -14.65 -6.80 -5.05
N LYS A 202 -15.66 -5.92 -5.08
CA LYS A 202 -16.03 -5.17 -6.28
C LYS A 202 -15.50 -3.73 -6.18
N ASN A 203 -14.24 -3.55 -6.46
CA ASN A 203 -13.59 -2.25 -6.42
C ASN A 203 -12.73 -2.02 -7.66
N VAL A 204 -12.54 -0.76 -8.03
CA VAL A 204 -11.54 -0.34 -9.01
C VAL A 204 -10.50 0.50 -8.30
N SER A 205 -9.28 -0.01 -8.26
CA SER A 205 -8.14 0.67 -7.66
C SER A 205 -7.29 1.34 -8.72
N SER A 206 -6.72 2.50 -8.44
CA SER A 206 -5.93 3.26 -9.40
C SER A 206 -4.72 3.95 -8.76
N ILE A 207 -3.67 4.16 -9.55
CA ILE A 207 -2.55 5.03 -9.24
C ILE A 207 -2.54 6.15 -10.27
N ASN A 208 -2.62 7.40 -9.81
CA ASN A 208 -2.71 8.56 -10.67
C ASN A 208 -3.82 8.44 -11.73
N GLY A 209 -4.98 7.88 -11.33
CA GLY A 209 -6.17 7.79 -12.16
C GLY A 209 -6.20 6.61 -13.15
N LYS A 210 -5.21 5.75 -13.15
CA LYS A 210 -5.16 4.54 -13.98
C LYS A 210 -4.97 3.28 -13.16
N SER A 211 -5.58 2.19 -13.63
CA SER A 211 -5.47 0.84 -13.09
C SER A 211 -4.43 0.04 -13.88
N TRP A 212 -3.70 -0.88 -13.24
CA TRP A 212 -2.82 -1.79 -13.95
C TRP A 212 -3.61 -2.64 -14.98
N PRO A 213 -3.11 -2.84 -16.21
CA PRO A 213 -1.75 -2.53 -16.71
C PRO A 213 -1.57 -1.11 -17.30
N TYR A 214 -2.52 -0.21 -17.16
CA TYR A 214 -2.50 1.16 -17.72
C TYR A 214 -1.87 2.20 -16.78
N THR A 215 -1.41 1.81 -15.61
CA THR A 215 -0.59 2.64 -14.74
C THR A 215 0.71 3.04 -15.44
N GLU A 216 1.32 4.13 -15.01
CA GLU A 216 2.59 4.58 -15.56
C GLU A 216 3.67 3.49 -15.48
N ARG A 217 4.45 3.35 -16.55
CA ARG A 217 5.67 2.52 -16.58
C ARG A 217 6.88 3.38 -16.29
N LEU A 218 7.53 3.13 -15.18
CA LEU A 218 8.73 3.87 -14.78
C LEU A 218 9.97 3.25 -15.41
N SER A 219 10.92 4.09 -15.82
CA SER A 219 12.23 3.65 -16.31
C SER A 219 13.31 4.32 -15.49
N MET A 220 14.26 3.54 -15.00
CA MET A 220 15.34 4.00 -14.12
C MET A 220 16.66 3.31 -14.47
N ARG A 221 17.77 3.89 -14.02
CA ARG A 221 19.09 3.27 -14.10
C ARG A 221 19.49 2.73 -12.72
N ALA A 222 20.17 1.59 -12.71
CA ALA A 222 20.75 1.06 -11.47
C ALA A 222 21.73 2.08 -10.87
N GLY A 223 21.66 2.26 -9.56
CA GLY A 223 22.43 3.26 -8.81
C GLY A 223 21.81 4.65 -8.75
N GLU A 224 20.75 4.92 -9.49
CA GLU A 224 20.04 6.21 -9.46
C GLU A 224 19.09 6.27 -8.27
N THR A 225 19.18 7.32 -7.46
CA THR A 225 18.26 7.49 -6.32
C THR A 225 16.90 7.96 -6.80
N ALA A 226 15.87 7.22 -6.45
CA ALA A 226 14.48 7.61 -6.64
C ALA A 226 13.91 8.24 -5.38
N SER A 227 13.21 9.36 -5.55
CA SER A 227 12.43 10.02 -4.50
C SER A 227 10.97 10.00 -4.88
N TRP A 228 10.12 9.41 -4.03
CA TRP A 228 8.69 9.30 -4.28
C TRP A 228 7.88 9.86 -3.13
N ARG A 229 6.71 10.40 -3.46
CA ARG A 229 5.65 10.75 -2.53
C ARG A 229 4.42 9.92 -2.87
N VAL A 230 3.91 9.20 -1.91
CA VAL A 230 2.71 8.37 -2.07
C VAL A 230 1.62 8.94 -1.16
N ILE A 231 0.48 9.22 -1.73
CA ILE A 231 -0.68 9.82 -1.07
C ILE A 231 -1.84 8.84 -1.18
N ASN A 232 -2.45 8.47 -0.09
CA ASN A 232 -3.65 7.67 -0.09
C ASN A 232 -4.90 8.57 -0.13
N GLY A 233 -5.41 8.83 -1.34
CA GLY A 233 -6.64 9.58 -1.57
C GLY A 233 -7.93 8.76 -1.39
N SER A 234 -7.85 7.51 -0.95
CA SER A 234 -8.97 6.58 -0.89
C SER A 234 -9.55 6.38 0.53
N ALA A 235 -10.66 5.66 0.60
CA ALA A 235 -11.35 5.34 1.84
C ALA A 235 -10.74 4.16 2.62
N GLU A 236 -9.81 3.41 2.03
CA GLU A 236 -9.19 2.25 2.65
C GLU A 236 -7.68 2.42 2.83
N ALA A 237 -7.11 1.72 3.80
CA ALA A 237 -5.66 1.68 3.96
C ALA A 237 -5.03 0.76 2.91
N HIS A 238 -3.79 1.08 2.51
CA HIS A 238 -3.03 0.30 1.54
C HIS A 238 -1.69 -0.12 2.11
N SER A 239 -1.34 -1.39 1.96
CA SER A 239 -0.03 -1.95 2.32
C SER A 239 0.85 -1.97 1.08
N MET A 240 1.67 -0.92 0.90
CA MET A 240 2.48 -0.74 -0.30
C MET A 240 3.81 -1.49 -0.19
N HIS A 241 4.07 -2.38 -1.13
CA HIS A 241 5.23 -3.27 -1.17
C HIS A 241 6.11 -3.03 -2.40
N MET A 242 7.43 -3.10 -2.21
CA MET A 242 8.46 -2.99 -3.26
C MET A 242 9.15 -4.33 -3.46
N HIS A 243 9.10 -4.86 -4.67
CA HIS A 243 9.82 -6.08 -5.05
C HIS A 243 11.32 -5.85 -5.15
N GLY A 244 12.09 -6.78 -4.64
CA GLY A 244 13.54 -6.89 -4.80
C GLY A 244 14.39 -5.80 -4.15
N PHE A 245 13.82 -4.74 -3.61
CA PHE A 245 14.53 -3.61 -3.01
C PHE A 245 13.91 -3.15 -1.70
N TYR A 246 14.76 -2.63 -0.84
CA TYR A 246 14.31 -1.84 0.31
C TYR A 246 14.14 -0.38 -0.06
N PHE A 247 13.23 0.29 0.59
CA PHE A 247 13.11 1.73 0.56
C PHE A 247 13.19 2.32 1.97
N ARG A 248 13.66 3.57 2.04
CA ARG A 248 13.67 4.34 3.29
C ARG A 248 12.45 5.23 3.34
N VAL A 249 11.71 5.16 4.44
CA VAL A 249 10.61 6.08 4.72
C VAL A 249 11.20 7.38 5.23
N ASN A 250 11.03 8.47 4.49
CA ASN A 250 11.56 9.78 4.84
C ASN A 250 10.59 10.56 5.73
N SER A 251 9.28 10.41 5.48
CA SER A 251 8.21 10.95 6.34
C SER A 251 6.96 10.11 6.22
N LEU A 252 6.12 10.19 7.25
CA LEU A 252 4.74 9.69 7.27
C LEU A 252 3.82 10.81 7.72
N GLY A 253 2.70 10.97 7.03
CA GLY A 253 1.70 11.98 7.34
C GLY A 253 0.28 11.41 7.39
N ASN A 254 -0.61 12.19 7.96
CA ASN A 254 -2.05 11.91 8.04
C ASN A 254 -2.89 12.82 7.12
N GLY A 255 -2.22 13.49 6.17
CA GLY A 255 -2.83 14.48 5.29
C GLY A 255 -2.86 15.90 5.86
N GLU A 256 -2.82 16.09 7.17
CA GLU A 256 -2.79 17.39 7.87
C GLU A 256 -1.39 17.72 8.41
N ASN A 257 -0.67 16.71 8.84
CA ASN A 257 0.69 16.78 9.36
C ASN A 257 1.56 15.79 8.57
N ASP A 258 2.82 16.13 8.35
CA ASP A 258 3.83 15.27 7.74
C ASP A 258 5.05 15.21 8.68
N GLU A 259 5.24 14.04 9.32
CA GLU A 259 6.31 13.83 10.28
C GLU A 259 7.54 13.26 9.57
N ALA A 260 8.60 14.06 9.49
CA ALA A 260 9.85 13.71 8.84
C ALA A 260 10.79 12.95 9.80
N TYR A 261 11.33 11.84 9.33
CA TYR A 261 12.40 11.10 10.02
C TYR A 261 13.77 11.70 9.66
N SER A 262 14.62 11.91 10.65
CA SER A 262 15.95 12.49 10.45
C SER A 262 17.04 11.42 10.35
N GLY A 263 17.96 11.57 9.38
CA GLY A 263 19.21 10.79 9.29
C GLY A 263 19.00 9.27 9.33
N GLU A 264 19.65 8.60 10.25
CA GLU A 264 19.61 7.15 10.45
C GLU A 264 18.26 6.64 10.98
N LYS A 265 17.42 7.53 11.53
CA LYS A 265 16.09 7.18 12.07
C LYS A 265 15.05 6.85 10.99
N ARG A 266 15.39 7.01 9.72
CA ARG A 266 14.49 6.65 8.60
C ARG A 266 14.33 5.13 8.53
N PRO A 267 13.12 4.59 8.78
CA PRO A 267 12.89 3.15 8.68
C PRO A 267 13.24 2.65 7.28
N MET A 268 13.89 1.50 7.22
CA MET A 268 14.18 0.78 5.99
C MET A 268 13.27 -0.44 5.91
N VAL A 269 12.43 -0.49 4.90
CA VAL A 269 11.33 -1.44 4.80
C VAL A 269 11.14 -1.93 3.37
N VAL A 270 10.44 -3.02 3.19
CA VAL A 270 9.90 -3.45 1.89
C VAL A 270 8.39 -3.24 1.79
N THR A 271 7.72 -3.08 2.95
CA THR A 271 6.26 -2.93 3.05
C THR A 271 5.90 -1.81 4.03
N GLN A 272 5.05 -0.88 3.60
CA GLN A 272 4.58 0.21 4.46
C GLN A 272 3.10 0.46 4.27
N MET A 273 2.35 0.48 5.38
CA MET A 273 0.94 0.86 5.38
C MET A 273 0.78 2.37 5.24
N ILE A 274 -0.19 2.79 4.43
CA ILE A 274 -0.63 4.18 4.30
C ILE A 274 -2.14 4.23 4.59
N SER A 275 -2.51 4.87 5.69
CA SER A 275 -3.91 5.02 6.11
C SER A 275 -4.72 5.91 5.16
N PRO A 276 -6.06 5.86 5.17
CA PRO A 276 -6.90 6.79 4.41
C PRO A 276 -6.53 8.26 4.69
N GLY A 277 -6.29 9.04 3.63
CA GLY A 277 -5.79 10.41 3.73
C GLY A 277 -4.32 10.52 4.11
N GLY A 278 -3.66 9.41 4.43
CA GLY A 278 -2.24 9.40 4.83
C GLY A 278 -1.29 9.65 3.67
N THR A 279 -0.06 10.01 4.01
CA THR A 279 1.00 10.33 3.06
C THR A 279 2.30 9.65 3.47
N MET A 280 3.16 9.38 2.49
CA MET A 280 4.51 8.85 2.70
C MET A 280 5.48 9.51 1.71
N ALA A 281 6.60 10.03 2.21
CA ALA A 281 7.74 10.31 1.35
C ALA A 281 8.78 9.20 1.52
N MET A 282 9.34 8.73 0.41
CA MET A 282 10.30 7.62 0.42
C MET A 282 11.44 7.85 -0.56
N THR A 283 12.57 7.19 -0.27
CA THR A 283 13.71 7.11 -1.19
C THR A 283 14.20 5.67 -1.30
N TRP A 284 14.62 5.28 -2.50
CA TRP A 284 15.19 3.97 -2.75
C TRP A 284 16.19 4.03 -3.92
N VAL A 285 17.02 3.00 -4.04
CA VAL A 285 18.02 2.90 -5.10
C VAL A 285 17.91 1.53 -5.75
N PRO A 286 17.55 1.46 -7.04
CA PRO A 286 17.62 0.20 -7.78
C PRO A 286 19.08 -0.23 -7.97
N GLU A 287 19.39 -1.49 -7.69
CA GLU A 287 20.75 -2.01 -7.80
C GLU A 287 20.86 -3.08 -8.90
N ARG A 288 19.75 -3.60 -9.37
CA ARG A 288 19.68 -4.73 -10.32
C ARG A 288 18.73 -4.42 -11.46
N GLU A 289 19.14 -4.81 -12.67
CA GLU A 289 18.29 -4.69 -13.85
C GLU A 289 17.06 -5.59 -13.78
N GLY A 290 16.10 -5.31 -14.65
CA GLY A 290 14.88 -6.09 -14.81
C GLY A 290 13.60 -5.29 -14.66
N ASN A 291 12.47 -5.99 -14.63
CA ASN A 291 11.14 -5.42 -14.43
C ASN A 291 10.69 -5.70 -13.00
N TRP A 292 10.49 -4.65 -12.24
CA TRP A 292 10.15 -4.71 -10.83
C TRP A 292 8.76 -4.14 -10.56
N LEU A 293 8.18 -4.48 -9.43
CA LEU A 293 6.86 -4.03 -9.04
C LEU A 293 6.90 -3.20 -7.75
N PHE A 294 6.04 -2.18 -7.70
CA PHE A 294 5.61 -1.52 -6.48
C PHE A 294 4.08 -1.59 -6.43
N HIS A 295 3.52 -2.29 -5.46
CA HIS A 295 2.09 -2.58 -5.45
C HIS A 295 1.49 -2.63 -4.04
N CYS A 296 0.17 -2.55 -3.94
CA CYS A 296 -0.54 -2.84 -2.71
C CYS A 296 -0.55 -4.36 -2.46
N HIS A 297 -0.18 -4.81 -1.26
CA HIS A 297 -0.16 -6.25 -0.91
C HIS A 297 -1.54 -6.80 -0.55
N MET A 298 -2.59 -5.97 -0.51
CA MET A 298 -3.95 -6.43 -0.35
C MET A 298 -4.48 -7.01 -1.66
N MET A 299 -4.85 -8.29 -1.62
CA MET A 299 -5.31 -9.05 -2.79
C MET A 299 -6.50 -8.38 -3.51
N ILE A 300 -7.48 -7.85 -2.75
CA ILE A 300 -8.64 -7.16 -3.33
C ILE A 300 -8.28 -5.90 -4.11
N HIS A 301 -7.13 -5.27 -3.85
CA HIS A 301 -6.67 -4.09 -4.56
C HIS A 301 -5.80 -4.41 -5.79
N MET A 302 -5.48 -5.68 -5.99
CA MET A 302 -4.67 -6.19 -7.10
C MET A 302 -5.38 -7.23 -7.96
N SER A 303 -6.58 -7.67 -7.61
CA SER A 303 -7.33 -8.66 -8.38
C SER A 303 -8.47 -8.03 -9.15
N ARG A 304 -8.68 -8.52 -10.40
CA ARG A 304 -9.81 -8.10 -11.23
C ARG A 304 -11.04 -8.94 -10.89
N ARG A 305 -12.01 -8.34 -10.22
CA ARG A 305 -13.31 -8.95 -9.98
C ARG A 305 -14.49 -8.13 -10.47
N ILE A 306 -14.23 -7.05 -11.22
CA ILE A 306 -15.30 -6.13 -11.57
C ILE A 306 -15.57 -6.09 -13.06
N THR A 307 -16.87 -6.20 -13.35
CA THR A 307 -17.51 -5.60 -14.49
C THR A 307 -17.82 -4.15 -14.13
N VAL A 308 -17.22 -3.18 -14.81
CA VAL A 308 -17.68 -1.79 -14.77
C VAL A 308 -19.17 -1.77 -15.14
N PRO A 309 -20.04 -0.94 -14.53
CA PRO A 309 -21.50 -1.09 -14.56
C PRO A 309 -22.18 -1.27 -15.91
N GLU A 310 -21.53 -1.02 -17.04
CA GLU A 310 -22.12 -1.13 -18.37
C GLU A 310 -21.63 -2.30 -19.23
N GLY A 311 -21.30 -3.42 -18.61
CA GLY A 311 -21.66 -4.71 -19.23
C GLY A 311 -20.66 -5.48 -20.04
N LYS A 312 -19.40 -5.18 -20.19
CA LYS A 312 -18.43 -6.18 -20.68
C LYS A 312 -17.37 -6.46 -19.61
N PRO A 313 -17.03 -7.74 -19.38
CA PRO A 313 -15.91 -8.07 -18.51
C PRO A 313 -14.65 -7.34 -19.00
N LEU A 314 -13.88 -6.73 -18.10
CA LEU A 314 -12.55 -6.16 -18.39
C LEU A 314 -11.56 -7.22 -18.92
N THR A 315 -12.03 -8.42 -19.20
CA THR A 315 -11.29 -9.61 -19.62
C THR A 315 -10.79 -9.58 -21.06
N ALA A 316 -11.25 -8.67 -21.92
CA ALA A 316 -10.89 -8.69 -23.33
C ALA A 316 -9.39 -8.42 -23.59
N HIS A 317 -8.68 -7.78 -22.67
CA HIS A 317 -7.22 -7.55 -22.78
C HIS A 317 -6.39 -8.47 -21.87
N ALA A 318 -7.03 -9.20 -20.95
CA ALA A 318 -6.34 -10.14 -20.06
C ALA A 318 -5.86 -11.42 -20.77
N GLU A 319 -6.46 -11.76 -21.90
CA GLU A 319 -6.12 -13.00 -22.64
C GLU A 319 -4.86 -12.88 -23.50
N HIS A 320 -4.39 -11.66 -23.82
CA HIS A 320 -3.24 -11.45 -24.69
C HIS A 320 -2.00 -10.84 -24.02
N ASP A 321 -2.12 -10.34 -22.79
CA ASP A 321 -0.99 -9.80 -22.03
C ASP A 321 -0.65 -10.75 -20.88
N SER A 322 0.42 -11.55 -21.04
CA SER A 322 0.94 -12.44 -20.00
C SER A 322 1.29 -11.71 -18.71
N THR A 323 1.48 -10.38 -18.78
CA THR A 323 1.75 -9.52 -17.62
C THR A 323 0.48 -9.21 -16.81
N SER A 324 -0.71 -9.45 -17.34
CA SER A 324 -1.99 -9.21 -16.69
C SER A 324 -2.56 -10.44 -15.99
N LEU A 325 -1.88 -11.58 -16.06
CA LEU A 325 -2.33 -12.82 -15.42
C LEU A 325 -2.41 -12.66 -13.89
N GLY A 326 -3.57 -12.25 -13.41
CA GLY A 326 -3.90 -12.17 -11.98
C GLY A 326 -3.68 -10.82 -11.31
N MET A 327 -3.07 -9.81 -11.95
CA MET A 327 -2.85 -8.49 -11.35
C MET A 327 -3.69 -7.39 -12.01
N SER A 328 -4.19 -6.47 -11.21
CA SER A 328 -4.83 -5.22 -11.66
C SER A 328 -4.70 -4.14 -10.56
N GLY A 329 -5.23 -2.95 -10.80
CA GLY A 329 -5.37 -1.92 -9.75
C GLY A 329 -4.06 -1.27 -9.32
N LEU A 330 -3.77 -1.35 -8.01
CA LEU A 330 -2.65 -0.62 -7.39
C LEU A 330 -1.31 -1.30 -7.65
N VAL A 331 -0.85 -1.28 -8.89
CA VAL A 331 0.44 -1.82 -9.32
C VAL A 331 1.16 -0.80 -10.20
N LEU A 332 2.43 -0.52 -9.91
CA LEU A 332 3.36 0.21 -10.77
C LEU A 332 4.46 -0.72 -11.27
N GLY A 333 4.69 -0.70 -12.57
CA GLY A 333 5.80 -1.39 -13.19
C GLY A 333 7.04 -0.49 -13.29
N ILE A 334 8.21 -1.02 -12.95
CA ILE A 334 9.47 -0.31 -12.92
C ILE A 334 10.48 -1.10 -13.75
N ARG A 335 10.96 -0.51 -14.83
CA ARG A 335 12.06 -1.08 -15.62
C ARG A 335 13.37 -0.45 -15.16
N VAL A 336 14.28 -1.30 -14.66
CA VAL A 336 15.64 -0.89 -14.30
C VAL A 336 16.61 -1.39 -15.36
N THR A 337 17.51 -0.50 -15.82
CA THR A 337 18.55 -0.83 -16.79
C THR A 337 19.93 -0.74 -16.15
N GLY A 338 20.82 -1.70 -16.45
CA GLY A 338 22.16 -1.80 -15.86
C GLY A 338 22.14 -2.39 -14.45
N ASN A 339 23.31 -2.70 -13.96
CA ASN A 339 23.54 -3.25 -12.62
C ASN A 339 24.58 -2.45 -11.87
N VAL A 340 24.40 -2.30 -10.57
CA VAL A 340 25.49 -1.87 -9.67
C VAL A 340 26.43 -3.06 -9.48
N ALA A 341 27.73 -2.83 -9.62
CA ALA A 341 28.72 -3.87 -9.44
C ALA A 341 28.62 -4.47 -8.02
N LYS A 342 28.36 -5.77 -7.94
CA LYS A 342 28.37 -6.51 -6.68
C LYS A 342 29.75 -7.09 -6.39
N PRO A 343 30.13 -7.26 -5.11
CA PRO A 343 31.26 -8.10 -4.76
C PRO A 343 31.06 -9.50 -5.36
N ALA A 344 32.10 -10.00 -6.00
CA ALA A 344 32.04 -11.35 -6.58
C ALA A 344 31.78 -12.37 -5.47
N VAL A 345 30.78 -13.21 -5.62
CA VAL A 345 30.60 -14.41 -4.80
C VAL A 345 31.85 -15.26 -4.94
N ALA A 346 32.42 -15.72 -3.83
CA ALA A 346 33.62 -16.56 -3.85
C ALA A 346 33.37 -17.78 -4.76
N LYS A 347 34.31 -18.06 -5.68
CA LYS A 347 34.16 -19.17 -6.67
C LYS A 347 33.97 -20.55 -6.02
N ASN A 348 34.26 -20.71 -4.74
CA ASN A 348 34.14 -21.95 -3.96
C ASN A 348 33.15 -21.82 -2.80
N ALA A 349 32.15 -20.92 -2.92
CA ALA A 349 31.10 -20.83 -1.91
C ALA A 349 30.30 -22.15 -1.88
N ASP A 350 30.09 -22.68 -0.68
CA ASP A 350 29.22 -23.84 -0.45
C ASP A 350 27.77 -23.44 -0.74
N VAL A 351 27.25 -23.91 -1.87
CA VAL A 351 25.87 -23.63 -2.31
C VAL A 351 24.92 -24.58 -1.62
N ARG A 352 23.94 -24.02 -0.91
CA ARG A 352 22.85 -24.84 -0.35
C ARG A 352 21.85 -25.21 -1.40
N HIS A 353 21.50 -26.48 -1.49
CA HIS A 353 20.50 -27.00 -2.41
C HIS A 353 19.25 -27.45 -1.65
N LEU A 354 18.17 -26.75 -1.88
CA LEU A 354 16.87 -26.98 -1.26
C LEU A 354 15.87 -27.38 -2.36
N LYS A 355 14.91 -28.24 -2.00
CA LYS A 355 13.80 -28.61 -2.88
C LYS A 355 12.48 -28.38 -2.17
N LEU A 356 11.66 -27.47 -2.69
CA LEU A 356 10.33 -27.17 -2.20
C LEU A 356 9.29 -27.80 -3.14
N THR A 357 8.63 -28.84 -2.69
CA THR A 357 7.61 -29.54 -3.49
C THR A 357 6.23 -29.07 -3.09
N LEU A 358 5.48 -28.49 -4.02
CA LEU A 358 4.08 -28.11 -3.86
C LEU A 358 3.20 -29.28 -4.30
N SER A 359 2.26 -29.70 -3.45
CA SER A 359 1.40 -30.85 -3.71
C SER A 359 -0.05 -30.57 -3.33
N GLN A 360 -0.97 -31.24 -4.02
CA GLN A 360 -2.36 -31.22 -3.61
C GLN A 360 -2.54 -32.22 -2.46
N ARG A 361 -2.92 -31.72 -1.28
CA ARG A 361 -3.22 -32.54 -0.11
C ARG A 361 -4.67 -32.35 0.29
N GLN A 362 -5.39 -33.43 0.48
CA GLN A 362 -6.69 -33.41 1.15
C GLN A 362 -6.47 -33.54 2.67
N THR A 363 -5.90 -32.53 3.28
CA THR A 363 -5.95 -32.41 4.74
C THR A 363 -7.10 -31.48 5.07
N GLY A 364 -7.93 -31.74 6.05
CA GLY A 364 -9.22 -31.10 6.30
C GLY A 364 -9.27 -29.56 6.39
N LEU A 365 -8.14 -28.87 6.23
CA LEU A 365 -7.98 -27.42 6.31
C LEU A 365 -7.29 -26.81 5.08
N SER A 366 -6.60 -27.58 4.25
CA SER A 366 -5.84 -27.10 3.12
C SER A 366 -6.03 -27.99 1.90
N GLN A 367 -6.19 -27.35 0.74
CA GLN A 367 -6.12 -28.08 -0.52
C GLN A 367 -4.67 -28.31 -0.97
N PHE A 368 -3.71 -27.53 -0.46
CA PHE A 368 -2.31 -27.60 -0.86
C PHE A 368 -1.39 -27.89 0.33
N GLY A 369 -0.31 -28.57 0.06
CA GLY A 369 0.76 -28.81 1.00
C GLY A 369 2.11 -28.53 0.37
N MET A 370 3.10 -28.26 1.19
CA MET A 370 4.47 -28.05 0.77
C MET A 370 5.40 -28.91 1.61
N ASP A 371 6.38 -29.55 0.95
CA ASP A 371 7.44 -30.32 1.58
C ASP A 371 8.79 -29.69 1.24
N LEU A 372 9.68 -29.55 2.24
CA LEU A 372 11.03 -29.06 2.05
C LEU A 372 12.03 -30.20 2.28
N GLU A 373 12.90 -30.40 1.31
CA GLU A 373 14.02 -31.33 1.39
C GLU A 373 15.33 -30.55 1.20
N GLU A 374 16.37 -30.94 1.91
CA GLU A 374 17.72 -30.38 1.75
C GLU A 374 18.69 -31.51 1.40
N ALA A 375 19.51 -31.30 0.38
CA ALA A 375 20.47 -32.30 -0.06
C ALA A 375 21.39 -32.76 1.07
N GLY A 376 21.45 -34.07 1.31
CA GLY A 376 22.28 -34.66 2.36
C GLY A 376 21.69 -34.63 3.77
N GLN A 377 20.47 -34.10 3.97
CA GLN A 377 19.80 -34.08 5.27
C GLN A 377 18.60 -35.05 5.31
N ALA A 378 18.37 -35.66 6.45
CA ALA A 378 17.17 -36.45 6.67
C ALA A 378 15.94 -35.52 6.73
N LYS A 379 14.78 -36.02 6.24
CA LYS A 379 13.51 -35.30 6.30
C LYS A 379 13.22 -34.88 7.75
N ARG A 380 12.98 -33.59 7.99
CA ARG A 380 12.73 -33.08 9.34
C ARG A 380 11.38 -33.62 9.84
N LYS A 381 11.40 -34.21 11.05
CA LYS A 381 10.17 -34.71 11.70
C LYS A 381 9.20 -33.60 12.11
N ASP A 382 9.69 -32.37 12.30
CA ASP A 382 8.93 -31.21 12.79
C ASP A 382 8.03 -30.59 11.72
N ASP A 383 8.23 -30.96 10.43
CA ASP A 383 7.45 -30.46 9.31
C ASP A 383 6.13 -31.25 9.10
N ALA A 384 5.83 -32.20 9.99
CA ALA A 384 4.62 -33.02 9.93
C ALA A 384 3.37 -32.34 10.55
N VAL A 385 3.31 -31.01 10.56
CA VAL A 385 2.12 -30.31 11.09
C VAL A 385 1.04 -30.27 10.00
N PRO A 386 -0.16 -30.76 10.25
CA PRO A 386 -1.29 -30.63 9.34
C PRO A 386 -1.83 -29.18 9.40
N ALA A 387 -1.01 -28.23 9.00
CA ALA A 387 -1.31 -26.81 9.08
C ALA A 387 -1.35 -26.20 7.69
N LEU A 388 -2.20 -25.20 7.50
CA LEU A 388 -2.22 -24.30 6.35
C LEU A 388 -0.99 -23.38 6.35
N ILE A 389 0.21 -23.96 6.27
CA ILE A 389 1.47 -23.21 6.26
C ILE A 389 2.55 -24.07 5.61
N GLY A 390 3.37 -23.44 4.81
CA GLY A 390 4.54 -24.08 4.25
C GLY A 390 5.68 -24.24 5.26
N PRO A 391 6.66 -25.10 4.96
CA PRO A 391 7.81 -25.35 5.81
C PRO A 391 8.67 -24.10 5.99
N ARG A 392 9.24 -23.97 7.19
CA ARG A 392 10.22 -22.91 7.45
C ARG A 392 11.50 -23.15 6.63
N ILE A 393 11.84 -22.18 5.78
CA ILE A 393 13.13 -22.11 5.07
C ILE A 393 14.09 -21.31 5.95
N VAL A 394 15.27 -21.88 6.23
CA VAL A 394 16.33 -21.18 6.97
C VAL A 394 17.55 -21.05 6.07
N LEU A 395 17.99 -19.84 5.79
CA LEU A 395 19.18 -19.51 4.99
C LEU A 395 20.21 -18.79 5.86
N THR A 396 21.41 -18.57 5.32
CA THR A 396 22.49 -17.81 5.97
C THR A 396 22.85 -16.60 5.11
N ARG A 397 23.00 -15.44 5.72
CA ARG A 397 23.42 -14.21 5.03
C ARG A 397 24.75 -14.43 4.32
N GLY A 398 24.81 -14.06 3.03
CA GLY A 398 26.01 -14.20 2.20
C GLY A 398 26.27 -15.60 1.69
N GLN A 399 25.52 -16.63 2.10
CA GLN A 399 25.65 -17.99 1.58
C GLN A 399 24.73 -18.15 0.37
N PRO A 400 25.25 -18.56 -0.82
CA PRO A 400 24.41 -18.86 -1.96
C PRO A 400 23.48 -20.03 -1.68
N ALA A 401 22.23 -19.91 -2.17
CA ALA A 401 21.24 -20.97 -2.09
C ALA A 401 20.52 -21.14 -3.43
N GLU A 402 20.22 -22.37 -3.78
CA GLU A 402 19.37 -22.76 -4.89
C GLU A 402 18.15 -23.47 -4.33
N VAL A 403 16.96 -22.94 -4.60
CA VAL A 403 15.70 -23.53 -4.18
C VAL A 403 14.96 -24.02 -5.41
N GLU A 404 14.95 -25.33 -5.61
CA GLU A 404 14.15 -25.95 -6.65
C GLU A 404 12.69 -26.01 -6.19
N VAL A 405 11.81 -25.24 -6.84
CA VAL A 405 10.37 -25.28 -6.64
C VAL A 405 9.78 -26.29 -7.62
N VAL A 406 9.20 -27.37 -7.09
CA VAL A 406 8.57 -28.44 -7.89
C VAL A 406 7.06 -28.33 -7.76
N ASN A 407 6.38 -28.17 -8.89
CA ASN A 407 4.94 -28.04 -8.95
C ASN A 407 4.27 -29.41 -9.26
N THR A 408 3.63 -30.03 -8.27
CA THR A 408 2.78 -31.21 -8.49
C THR A 408 1.29 -30.90 -8.38
N LEU A 409 0.93 -29.60 -8.39
CA LEU A 409 -0.46 -29.13 -8.43
C LEU A 409 -1.05 -29.38 -9.84
N LYS A 410 -2.37 -29.20 -9.96
CA LYS A 410 -3.08 -29.28 -11.24
C LYS A 410 -2.94 -28.01 -12.09
N ASP A 411 -2.67 -26.88 -11.42
CA ASP A 411 -2.54 -25.58 -12.04
C ASP A 411 -1.09 -25.08 -11.98
N ALA A 412 -0.75 -24.12 -12.83
CA ALA A 412 0.53 -23.45 -12.76
C ALA A 412 0.67 -22.68 -11.43
N THR A 413 1.91 -22.40 -11.04
CA THR A 413 2.24 -21.65 -9.83
C THR A 413 3.54 -20.87 -10.00
N THR A 414 3.81 -19.95 -9.08
CA THR A 414 5.12 -19.30 -8.89
C THR A 414 5.35 -19.07 -7.41
N ILE A 415 6.59 -18.84 -7.01
CA ILE A 415 6.94 -18.44 -5.64
C ILE A 415 7.69 -17.12 -5.69
N HIS A 416 7.14 -16.13 -5.01
CA HIS A 416 7.81 -14.87 -4.71
C HIS A 416 8.54 -14.94 -3.36
N TRP A 417 9.75 -14.40 -3.33
CA TRP A 417 10.64 -14.38 -2.15
C TRP A 417 10.60 -13.00 -1.50
N HIS A 418 9.51 -12.72 -0.84
CA HIS A 418 9.14 -11.42 -0.28
C HIS A 418 10.21 -10.87 0.67
N GLY A 419 10.76 -9.72 0.32
CA GLY A 419 11.79 -9.03 1.10
C GLY A 419 13.22 -9.48 0.82
N ILE A 420 13.44 -10.52 0.02
CA ILE A 420 14.77 -10.96 -0.37
C ILE A 420 15.26 -10.15 -1.57
N GLU A 421 16.47 -9.60 -1.44
CA GLU A 421 17.17 -8.89 -2.51
C GLU A 421 17.86 -9.91 -3.44
N LEU A 422 17.24 -10.25 -4.57
CA LEU A 422 17.71 -11.27 -5.52
C LEU A 422 17.71 -10.74 -6.96
N GLU A 423 18.22 -11.52 -7.90
CA GLU A 423 18.16 -11.19 -9.34
C GLU A 423 16.72 -11.30 -9.84
N ASN A 424 16.32 -10.40 -10.73
CA ASN A 424 14.92 -10.23 -11.17
C ASN A 424 14.30 -11.50 -11.76
N LEU A 425 15.08 -12.33 -12.44
CA LEU A 425 14.62 -13.63 -12.98
C LEU A 425 14.03 -14.54 -11.89
N TYR A 426 14.48 -14.41 -10.64
CA TYR A 426 14.08 -15.28 -9.53
C TYR A 426 13.02 -14.67 -8.62
N ASP A 427 12.54 -13.45 -8.92
CA ASP A 427 11.58 -12.71 -8.11
C ASP A 427 10.20 -13.36 -8.03
N GLY A 428 9.85 -14.18 -9.02
CA GLY A 428 8.66 -15.04 -8.96
C GLY A 428 7.38 -14.44 -9.56
N VAL A 429 7.44 -13.34 -10.30
CA VAL A 429 6.28 -12.80 -11.02
C VAL A 429 6.32 -13.28 -12.48
N ALA A 430 5.61 -14.38 -12.76
CA ALA A 430 5.64 -15.03 -14.07
C ALA A 430 5.21 -14.09 -15.19
N GLY A 431 5.94 -14.12 -16.30
CA GLY A 431 5.63 -13.33 -17.50
C GLY A 431 5.91 -11.83 -17.36
N TYR A 432 6.42 -11.37 -16.21
CA TYR A 432 6.75 -9.96 -15.98
C TYR A 432 8.19 -9.75 -15.51
N THR A 433 8.61 -10.40 -14.43
CA THR A 433 10.02 -10.38 -14.00
C THR A 433 10.87 -11.22 -14.93
N GLY A 434 12.17 -10.97 -14.98
CA GLY A 434 13.09 -11.65 -15.87
C GLY A 434 14.32 -10.81 -16.18
N ASP A 435 15.22 -11.38 -16.95
CA ASP A 435 16.39 -10.70 -17.47
C ASP A 435 16.24 -10.36 -18.96
N SER A 436 17.32 -9.91 -19.62
CA SER A 436 17.32 -9.60 -21.04
C SER A 436 17.11 -10.82 -21.95
N ASN A 437 17.27 -12.04 -21.43
CA ASN A 437 17.25 -13.28 -22.20
C ASN A 437 15.98 -14.10 -21.99
N GLN A 438 15.40 -14.03 -20.78
CA GLN A 438 14.21 -14.81 -20.45
C GLN A 438 13.35 -14.14 -19.38
N MET A 439 12.06 -14.39 -19.47
CA MET A 439 11.08 -14.02 -18.44
C MET A 439 10.99 -15.13 -17.41
N THR A 440 10.66 -14.77 -16.17
CA THR A 440 10.32 -15.75 -15.13
C THR A 440 9.17 -16.61 -15.62
N PRO A 441 9.32 -17.94 -15.71
CA PRO A 441 8.24 -18.81 -16.17
C PRO A 441 7.21 -19.05 -15.08
N ALA A 442 5.95 -19.25 -15.47
CA ALA A 442 5.02 -19.99 -14.63
C ALA A 442 5.47 -21.44 -14.56
N ILE A 443 5.51 -22.03 -13.37
CA ILE A 443 5.87 -23.43 -13.18
C ILE A 443 4.64 -24.27 -13.51
N ALA A 444 4.63 -24.89 -14.68
CA ALA A 444 3.53 -25.74 -15.14
C ALA A 444 3.35 -26.99 -14.24
N PRO A 445 2.18 -27.63 -14.23
CA PRO A 445 1.98 -28.94 -13.58
C PRO A 445 3.06 -29.95 -13.98
N GLY A 446 3.71 -30.58 -12.98
CA GLY A 446 4.81 -31.53 -13.19
C GLY A 446 6.16 -30.88 -13.51
N GLY A 447 6.23 -29.55 -13.62
CA GLY A 447 7.47 -28.80 -13.89
C GLY A 447 8.20 -28.37 -12.63
N SER A 448 9.39 -27.80 -12.79
CA SER A 448 10.15 -27.16 -11.73
C SER A 448 10.86 -25.90 -12.22
N PHE A 449 11.23 -25.04 -11.25
CA PHE A 449 12.06 -23.85 -11.47
C PHE A 449 13.03 -23.68 -10.31
N VAL A 450 14.30 -23.40 -10.61
CA VAL A 450 15.33 -23.20 -9.59
C VAL A 450 15.53 -21.71 -9.36
N ALA A 451 15.10 -21.24 -8.20
CA ALA A 451 15.38 -19.88 -7.74
C ALA A 451 16.76 -19.82 -7.08
N LYS A 452 17.60 -18.87 -7.54
CA LYS A 452 18.96 -18.65 -7.01
C LYS A 452 19.00 -17.36 -6.22
N MET A 453 19.54 -17.42 -5.02
CA MET A 453 19.64 -16.24 -4.16
C MET A 453 20.89 -16.29 -3.27
N THR A 454 21.39 -15.11 -2.95
CA THR A 454 22.43 -14.93 -1.91
C THR A 454 21.91 -13.83 -0.99
N PRO A 455 21.22 -14.18 0.11
CA PRO A 455 20.60 -13.20 0.98
C PRO A 455 21.62 -12.18 1.48
N SER A 456 21.34 -10.90 1.30
CA SER A 456 22.23 -9.80 1.70
C SER A 456 22.02 -9.38 3.15
N ARG A 457 20.90 -9.78 3.78
CA ARG A 457 20.49 -9.40 5.13
C ARG A 457 20.03 -10.62 5.92
N ALA A 458 20.33 -10.63 7.22
CA ALA A 458 19.69 -11.53 8.16
C ALA A 458 18.35 -10.96 8.62
N GLY A 459 17.37 -11.81 8.94
CA GLY A 459 16.06 -11.36 9.43
C GLY A 459 14.94 -12.34 9.14
N THR A 460 13.72 -11.83 9.27
CA THR A 460 12.46 -12.55 9.04
C THR A 460 11.82 -12.10 7.75
N PHE A 461 11.55 -13.04 6.85
CA PHE A 461 11.02 -12.85 5.51
C PHE A 461 9.86 -13.81 5.25
N ILE A 462 9.25 -13.70 4.07
CA ILE A 462 8.12 -14.56 3.66
C ILE A 462 8.44 -15.14 2.29
N TYR A 463 7.97 -16.35 2.00
CA TYR A 463 7.80 -16.80 0.62
C TYR A 463 6.32 -17.12 0.41
N HIS A 464 5.80 -16.77 -0.76
CA HIS A 464 4.39 -17.03 -1.08
C HIS A 464 4.17 -17.12 -2.58
N THR A 465 3.03 -17.67 -2.98
CA THR A 465 2.63 -17.66 -4.39
C THR A 465 2.47 -16.22 -4.91
N HIS A 466 2.76 -16.02 -6.18
CA HIS A 466 2.39 -14.81 -6.93
C HIS A 466 1.63 -15.19 -8.22
N TRP A 467 0.81 -16.24 -8.11
CA TRP A 467 0.01 -16.80 -9.17
C TRP A 467 -1.38 -17.15 -8.67
N HIS A 468 -2.42 -16.52 -9.21
CA HIS A 468 -3.80 -16.71 -8.75
C HIS A 468 -3.92 -16.66 -7.21
N ASP A 469 -3.42 -15.56 -6.62
CA ASP A 469 -3.20 -15.40 -5.19
C ASP A 469 -4.43 -15.76 -4.36
N GLU A 470 -5.64 -15.45 -4.86
CA GLU A 470 -6.88 -15.75 -4.15
C GLU A 470 -7.07 -17.24 -3.87
N ASP A 471 -6.74 -18.09 -4.82
CA ASP A 471 -6.88 -19.53 -4.63
C ASP A 471 -5.66 -20.15 -3.96
N GLN A 472 -4.46 -19.80 -4.43
CA GLN A 472 -3.25 -20.45 -3.94
C GLN A 472 -2.82 -19.94 -2.56
N LEU A 473 -2.89 -18.62 -2.31
CA LEU A 473 -2.56 -18.05 -1.01
C LEU A 473 -3.53 -18.51 0.08
N LEU A 474 -4.85 -18.40 -0.14
CA LEU A 474 -5.85 -18.83 0.84
C LEU A 474 -5.87 -20.34 1.08
N ASN A 475 -5.22 -21.12 0.25
CA ASN A 475 -5.08 -22.57 0.39
C ASN A 475 -3.66 -23.00 0.84
N GLY A 476 -2.82 -22.06 1.29
CA GLY A 476 -1.61 -22.34 2.06
C GLY A 476 -0.29 -22.31 1.31
N ILE A 477 -0.22 -21.75 0.06
CA ILE A 477 1.07 -21.60 -0.62
C ILE A 477 1.80 -20.35 -0.12
N TYR A 478 2.30 -20.42 1.08
CA TYR A 478 3.15 -19.44 1.74
C TYR A 478 3.88 -20.06 2.94
N GLY A 479 4.97 -19.45 3.39
CA GLY A 479 5.68 -19.88 4.60
C GLY A 479 6.72 -18.87 5.06
N PRO A 480 7.27 -19.08 6.26
CA PRO A 480 8.31 -18.23 6.82
C PRO A 480 9.67 -18.56 6.20
N LEU A 481 10.44 -17.51 5.88
CA LEU A 481 11.81 -17.58 5.46
C LEU A 481 12.66 -16.80 6.46
N ILE A 482 13.61 -17.47 7.09
CA ILE A 482 14.52 -16.90 8.09
C ILE A 482 15.92 -16.88 7.50
N VAL A 483 16.56 -15.73 7.54
CA VAL A 483 17.98 -15.60 7.21
C VAL A 483 18.75 -15.31 8.50
N LEU A 484 19.73 -16.14 8.79
CA LEU A 484 20.60 -16.04 9.98
C LEU A 484 21.90 -15.33 9.63
N GLU A 485 22.54 -14.75 10.63
CA GLU A 485 23.93 -14.29 10.51
C GLU A 485 24.89 -15.49 10.31
N PRO A 486 26.04 -15.30 9.63
CA PRO A 486 27.05 -16.34 9.52
C PRO A 486 27.51 -16.85 10.89
N GLY A 487 27.46 -18.17 11.06
CA GLY A 487 27.82 -18.83 12.32
C GLY A 487 26.66 -19.01 13.32
N GLU A 488 25.53 -18.35 13.10
CA GLU A 488 24.31 -18.60 13.89
C GLU A 488 23.62 -19.91 13.47
N LYS A 489 22.91 -20.49 14.41
CA LYS A 489 22.01 -21.64 14.18
C LYS A 489 20.61 -21.26 14.59
N TYR A 490 19.63 -21.69 13.79
CA TYR A 490 18.23 -21.53 14.16
C TYR A 490 17.94 -22.33 15.42
N ASP A 491 17.41 -21.63 16.41
CA ASP A 491 17.03 -22.22 17.70
C ASP A 491 15.50 -22.18 17.86
N PRO A 492 14.78 -23.29 17.57
CA PRO A 492 13.32 -23.32 17.66
C PRO A 492 12.81 -23.14 19.10
N ASP A 493 13.66 -23.33 20.11
CA ASP A 493 13.28 -23.15 21.50
C ASP A 493 13.21 -21.67 21.89
N HIS A 494 14.00 -20.80 21.27
CA HIS A 494 14.03 -19.36 21.55
C HIS A 494 13.54 -18.49 20.40
N ASP A 495 13.63 -18.94 19.14
CA ASP A 495 13.06 -18.26 17.97
C ASP A 495 11.61 -18.71 17.71
N LYS A 496 10.65 -17.94 18.15
CA LYS A 496 9.22 -18.27 18.01
C LYS A 496 8.62 -17.53 16.82
N ILE A 497 8.15 -18.30 15.83
CA ILE A 497 7.49 -17.75 14.64
C ILE A 497 5.97 -17.78 14.86
N PHE A 498 5.34 -16.61 14.65
CA PHE A 498 3.89 -16.44 14.68
C PHE A 498 3.44 -15.90 13.32
N LEU A 499 3.17 -16.81 12.41
CA LEU A 499 2.68 -16.48 11.08
C LEU A 499 1.16 -16.42 11.12
N ILE A 500 0.62 -15.24 10.84
CA ILE A 500 -0.81 -14.94 10.83
C ILE A 500 -1.30 -14.94 9.39
N SER A 501 -2.35 -15.70 9.12
CA SER A 501 -2.90 -15.91 7.78
C SER A 501 -4.42 -16.06 7.81
N PHE A 502 -5.02 -16.14 6.62
CA PHE A 502 -6.39 -16.58 6.43
C PHE A 502 -6.43 -17.96 5.77
N GLY A 503 -7.49 -18.71 5.97
CA GLY A 503 -7.74 -19.99 5.33
C GLY A 503 -9.18 -20.16 4.86
N LYS A 504 -9.34 -20.87 3.74
CA LYS A 504 -10.65 -21.28 3.19
C LYS A 504 -11.21 -22.51 3.91
N LEU A 505 -11.34 -22.51 5.22
CA LEU A 505 -11.82 -23.67 5.95
C LEU A 505 -13.30 -23.95 5.69
N SER A 506 -14.17 -23.49 6.56
CA SER A 506 -15.62 -23.59 6.44
C SER A 506 -16.27 -22.26 6.06
N ASP A 507 -15.48 -21.20 5.96
CA ASP A 507 -15.92 -19.87 5.61
C ASP A 507 -15.80 -19.66 4.08
N PRO A 508 -16.92 -19.53 3.35
CA PRO A 508 -16.91 -19.32 1.90
C PRO A 508 -16.08 -18.09 1.47
N LEU A 509 -15.93 -17.10 2.37
CA LEU A 509 -15.14 -15.91 2.13
C LEU A 509 -13.64 -16.11 2.42
N GLY A 510 -13.21 -17.30 2.89
CA GLY A 510 -11.82 -17.60 3.18
C GLY A 510 -11.18 -16.71 4.25
N GLN A 511 -11.95 -16.27 5.25
CA GLN A 511 -11.51 -15.30 6.25
C GLN A 511 -11.35 -15.89 7.66
N THR A 512 -11.24 -17.21 7.80
CA THR A 512 -10.89 -17.81 9.08
C THR A 512 -9.45 -17.42 9.44
N MET A 513 -9.30 -16.73 10.58
CA MET A 513 -7.97 -16.31 11.05
C MET A 513 -7.20 -17.48 11.63
N LEU A 514 -5.92 -17.54 11.28
CA LEU A 514 -5.01 -18.62 11.66
C LEU A 514 -3.73 -18.02 12.28
N ILE A 515 -3.19 -18.69 13.29
CA ILE A 515 -1.79 -18.54 13.71
C ILE A 515 -1.10 -19.88 13.43
N ASN A 516 0.02 -19.83 12.69
CA ASN A 516 0.77 -21.02 12.28
C ASN A 516 -0.12 -22.09 11.62
N GLY A 517 -1.05 -21.64 10.76
CA GLY A 517 -1.93 -22.50 9.95
C GLY A 517 -3.11 -23.14 10.69
N THR A 518 -3.39 -22.76 11.93
CA THR A 518 -4.52 -23.30 12.70
C THR A 518 -5.36 -22.19 13.34
N PRO A 519 -6.71 -22.33 13.36
CA PRO A 519 -7.60 -21.39 14.04
C PRO A 519 -7.64 -21.58 15.57
N GLN A 520 -7.13 -22.70 16.05
CA GLN A 520 -7.05 -23.05 17.46
C GLN A 520 -5.61 -23.52 17.77
N PRO A 521 -4.65 -22.59 17.86
CA PRO A 521 -3.27 -22.94 18.11
C PRO A 521 -3.12 -23.53 19.52
N SER A 522 -2.36 -24.61 19.63
CA SER A 522 -2.05 -25.24 20.92
C SER A 522 -1.18 -24.31 21.77
N GLN A 523 -1.42 -24.31 23.08
CA GLN A 523 -0.60 -23.58 24.04
C GLN A 523 0.88 -23.92 23.86
N GLN A 524 1.74 -22.91 23.86
CA GLN A 524 3.20 -23.07 23.86
C GLN A 524 3.74 -22.89 25.26
N LYS A 525 4.69 -23.77 25.65
CA LYS A 525 5.40 -23.68 26.92
C LYS A 525 6.74 -22.98 26.74
N LEU A 526 6.97 -21.98 27.55
CA LEU A 526 8.17 -21.15 27.57
C LEU A 526 8.74 -21.12 28.99
N ARG A 527 9.99 -20.72 29.16
CA ARG A 527 10.63 -20.67 30.47
C ARG A 527 10.77 -19.24 30.97
N VAL A 528 10.53 -19.04 32.24
CA VAL A 528 10.79 -17.78 32.93
C VAL A 528 12.29 -17.46 32.91
N GLY A 529 12.64 -16.20 32.69
CA GLY A 529 14.02 -15.73 32.67
C GLY A 529 14.76 -15.95 31.35
N GLU A 530 14.21 -16.75 30.43
CA GLU A 530 14.81 -16.92 29.09
C GLU A 530 14.35 -15.82 28.13
N LYS A 531 15.24 -15.43 27.22
CA LYS A 531 14.95 -14.45 26.18
C LYS A 531 14.44 -15.14 24.93
N TYR A 532 13.35 -14.66 24.41
CA TYR A 532 12.71 -15.16 23.18
C TYR A 532 12.74 -14.08 22.10
N ARG A 533 12.99 -14.49 20.85
CA ARG A 533 12.74 -13.68 19.66
C ARG A 533 11.38 -14.09 19.09
N PHE A 534 10.42 -13.20 19.16
CA PHE A 534 9.10 -13.37 18.57
C PHE A 534 9.10 -12.78 17.17
N ARG A 535 8.91 -13.62 16.16
CA ARG A 535 8.89 -13.26 14.75
C ARG A 535 7.45 -13.23 14.28
N LEU A 536 6.87 -12.05 14.17
CA LEU A 536 5.51 -11.83 13.71
C LEU A 536 5.49 -11.66 12.20
N ILE A 537 4.63 -12.39 11.52
CA ILE A 537 4.45 -12.36 10.06
C ILE A 537 2.97 -12.24 9.74
N ASN A 538 2.57 -11.25 8.94
CA ASN A 538 1.21 -11.15 8.43
C ASN A 538 1.17 -11.45 6.92
N ILE A 539 0.66 -12.62 6.55
CA ILE A 539 0.42 -13.03 5.15
C ILE A 539 -1.07 -13.26 4.89
N THR A 540 -1.92 -12.53 5.58
CA THR A 540 -3.35 -12.53 5.24
C THR A 540 -3.58 -11.88 3.88
N ALA A 541 -4.69 -12.21 3.24
CA ALA A 541 -5.01 -11.62 1.94
C ALA A 541 -5.44 -10.14 2.02
N ASN A 542 -6.06 -9.72 3.13
CA ASN A 542 -6.77 -8.43 3.19
C ASN A 542 -6.79 -7.76 4.57
N ALA A 543 -6.01 -8.22 5.55
CA ALA A 543 -6.04 -7.68 6.91
C ALA A 543 -4.97 -6.58 7.11
N VAL A 544 -5.20 -5.40 6.54
CA VAL A 544 -4.24 -4.28 6.56
C VAL A 544 -4.11 -3.62 7.94
N ASP A 545 -5.17 -3.64 8.74
CA ASP A 545 -5.28 -3.01 10.06
C ASP A 545 -5.30 -4.03 11.22
N MET A 546 -4.59 -5.16 11.06
CA MET A 546 -4.53 -6.19 12.07
C MET A 546 -3.79 -5.70 13.32
N GLU A 547 -4.48 -5.71 14.44
CA GLU A 547 -3.86 -5.49 15.74
C GLU A 547 -3.26 -6.80 16.27
N VAL A 548 -1.98 -6.77 16.63
CA VAL A 548 -1.32 -7.89 17.31
C VAL A 548 -0.87 -7.41 18.69
N SER A 549 -1.24 -8.18 19.73
CA SER A 549 -0.89 -7.85 21.10
C SER A 549 -0.45 -9.06 21.89
N LEU A 550 0.45 -8.85 22.87
CA LEU A 550 0.79 -9.79 23.91
C LEU A 550 0.32 -9.23 25.24
N SER A 551 -0.54 -9.97 25.95
CA SER A 551 -1.18 -9.45 27.15
C SER A 551 -1.31 -10.49 28.26
N ASP A 552 -1.30 -9.99 29.51
CA ASP A 552 -1.67 -10.67 30.73
C ASP A 552 -3.06 -10.20 31.14
N GLU A 553 -4.05 -11.10 31.17
CA GLU A 553 -5.45 -10.77 31.51
C GLU A 553 -5.99 -9.52 30.79
N GLY A 554 -5.57 -9.31 29.53
CA GLY A 554 -5.99 -8.17 28.70
C GLY A 554 -5.17 -6.88 28.90
N ARG A 555 -4.18 -6.84 29.80
CA ARG A 555 -3.20 -5.77 29.90
C ARG A 555 -1.99 -6.07 29.06
N ALA A 556 -1.63 -5.16 28.14
CA ALA A 556 -0.43 -5.31 27.34
C ALA A 556 0.81 -5.41 28.23
N VAL A 557 1.65 -6.40 27.99
CA VAL A 557 2.99 -6.46 28.59
C VAL A 557 3.95 -5.57 27.78
N GLN A 558 5.23 -5.53 28.19
CA GLN A 558 6.25 -4.77 27.44
C GLN A 558 7.09 -5.73 26.59
N TRP A 559 7.37 -5.36 25.35
CA TRP A 559 8.37 -6.03 24.51
C TRP A 559 9.30 -5.01 23.85
N LYS A 560 10.43 -5.50 23.32
CA LYS A 560 11.41 -4.66 22.63
C LYS A 560 11.42 -5.00 21.14
N GLN A 561 11.06 -4.04 20.28
CA GLN A 561 11.13 -4.26 18.83
C GLN A 561 12.59 -4.31 18.38
N LEU A 562 12.95 -5.35 17.59
CA LEU A 562 14.30 -5.56 17.07
C LEU A 562 14.42 -5.22 15.59
N ALA A 563 13.44 -5.66 14.78
CA ALA A 563 13.51 -5.55 13.33
C ALA A 563 12.14 -5.31 12.71
N LYS A 564 12.14 -4.80 11.47
CA LYS A 564 10.98 -4.70 10.59
C LYS A 564 11.39 -5.13 9.18
N ASP A 565 10.56 -5.99 8.54
CA ASP A 565 10.79 -6.52 7.17
C ASP A 565 12.20 -7.08 6.96
N GLY A 566 12.72 -7.82 7.94
CA GLY A 566 14.06 -8.36 7.91
C GLY A 566 15.19 -7.34 8.14
N ALA A 567 14.89 -6.04 8.24
CA ALA A 567 15.87 -5.02 8.55
C ALA A 567 15.91 -4.73 10.05
N ASP A 568 17.07 -4.84 10.66
CA ASP A 568 17.29 -4.44 12.04
C ASP A 568 17.02 -2.95 12.21
N LEU A 569 16.30 -2.60 13.29
CA LEU A 569 16.13 -1.21 13.67
C LEU A 569 17.45 -0.64 14.23
N PRO A 570 17.74 0.64 14.02
CA PRO A 570 18.78 1.34 14.76
C PRO A 570 18.61 1.15 16.27
N GLU A 571 19.71 1.08 17.02
CA GLU A 571 19.64 0.71 18.44
C GLU A 571 18.83 1.70 19.28
N ASP A 572 18.86 2.97 18.94
CA ASP A 572 18.07 4.03 19.58
C ASP A 572 16.56 3.92 19.29
N GLN A 573 16.15 3.08 18.33
CA GLN A 573 14.74 2.78 18.02
C GLN A 573 14.28 1.43 18.59
N ARG A 574 15.21 0.60 19.12
CA ARG A 574 14.89 -0.67 19.79
C ARG A 574 14.38 -0.43 21.21
N LEU A 575 13.28 0.34 21.31
CA LEU A 575 12.70 0.71 22.59
C LEU A 575 11.75 -0.38 23.11
N SER A 576 11.67 -0.51 24.45
CA SER A 576 10.63 -1.27 25.10
C SER A 576 9.33 -0.44 25.06
N ALA A 577 8.25 -1.05 24.63
CA ALA A 577 6.95 -0.42 24.51
C ALA A 577 5.85 -1.44 24.82
N ASP A 578 4.62 -0.96 24.98
CA ASP A 578 3.45 -1.82 25.12
C ASP A 578 3.40 -2.80 23.97
N ALA A 579 3.19 -4.07 24.32
CA ALA A 579 3.11 -5.17 23.36
C ALA A 579 1.80 -5.13 22.58
N LYS A 580 1.63 -4.06 21.82
CA LYS A 580 0.49 -3.83 20.91
C LYS A 580 0.96 -3.08 19.67
N ILE A 581 0.72 -3.64 18.49
CA ILE A 581 1.07 -3.05 17.20
C ILE A 581 -0.04 -3.24 16.17
N VAL A 582 -0.02 -2.45 15.13
CA VAL A 582 -0.68 -2.77 13.86
C VAL A 582 0.35 -3.43 12.94
N LEU A 583 0.04 -4.64 12.50
CA LEU A 583 0.87 -5.45 11.59
C LEU A 583 0.13 -5.57 10.25
N THR A 584 0.59 -4.86 9.23
CA THR A 584 -0.08 -4.85 7.93
C THR A 584 0.23 -6.07 7.06
N VAL A 585 -0.52 -6.28 6.00
CA VAL A 585 -0.32 -7.42 5.08
C VAL A 585 1.05 -7.34 4.40
N GLY A 586 1.79 -8.44 4.37
CA GLY A 586 3.14 -8.52 3.81
C GLY A 586 4.23 -7.96 4.73
N GLU A 587 3.91 -7.61 5.97
CA GLU A 587 4.88 -7.06 6.93
C GLU A 587 5.39 -8.14 7.87
N THR A 588 6.67 -8.05 8.23
CA THR A 588 7.27 -8.83 9.32
C THR A 588 7.83 -7.91 10.39
N ARG A 589 7.70 -8.31 11.66
CA ARG A 589 8.32 -7.63 12.79
C ARG A 589 8.87 -8.61 13.80
N ASP A 590 10.05 -8.33 14.32
CA ASP A 590 10.70 -9.13 15.34
C ASP A 590 10.76 -8.37 16.67
N PHE A 591 10.45 -9.09 17.75
CA PHE A 591 10.47 -8.56 19.11
C PHE A 591 11.28 -9.46 20.04
N GLU A 592 11.99 -8.87 20.99
CA GLU A 592 12.54 -9.55 22.15
C GLU A 592 11.52 -9.51 23.28
N TYR A 593 11.28 -10.66 23.89
CA TYR A 593 10.47 -10.79 25.09
C TYR A 593 11.14 -11.70 26.12
N GLN A 594 11.07 -11.33 27.40
CA GLN A 594 11.54 -12.12 28.54
C GLN A 594 10.55 -11.96 29.68
N SER A 595 9.97 -13.08 30.16
CA SER A 595 9.12 -13.03 31.35
C SER A 595 9.96 -13.13 32.63
N SER A 596 9.63 -12.30 33.62
CA SER A 596 10.26 -12.35 34.96
C SER A 596 9.50 -13.23 35.95
N SER A 597 8.30 -13.69 35.59
CA SER A 597 7.44 -14.49 36.47
C SER A 597 6.68 -15.58 35.70
N PRO A 598 6.35 -16.69 36.36
CA PRO A 598 5.47 -17.69 35.77
C PRO A 598 4.05 -17.12 35.56
N GLY A 599 3.36 -17.64 34.55
CA GLY A 599 2.01 -17.20 34.19
C GLY A 599 1.66 -17.55 32.76
N GLU A 600 0.45 -17.23 32.35
CA GLU A 600 -0.01 -17.41 30.99
C GLU A 600 -0.23 -16.06 30.33
N LEU A 601 0.37 -15.83 29.18
CA LEU A 601 0.13 -14.68 28.33
C LEU A 601 -0.68 -15.09 27.10
N GLN A 602 -1.40 -14.15 26.54
CA GLN A 602 -2.16 -14.33 25.32
C GLN A 602 -1.57 -13.48 24.19
N LEU A 603 -1.06 -14.15 23.15
CA LEU A 603 -0.78 -13.53 21.86
C LEU A 603 -2.07 -13.50 21.05
N THR A 604 -2.60 -12.30 20.82
CA THR A 604 -3.87 -12.12 20.11
C THR A 604 -3.63 -11.38 18.80
N ALA A 605 -4.11 -11.95 17.70
CA ALA A 605 -4.30 -11.22 16.44
C ALA A 605 -5.79 -10.88 16.31
N TYR A 606 -6.10 -9.60 16.09
CA TYR A 606 -7.45 -9.05 16.10
C TYR A 606 -7.70 -8.12 14.91
N LEU A 607 -8.86 -8.24 14.29
CA LEU A 607 -9.35 -7.37 13.22
C LEU A 607 -10.47 -6.46 13.74
N PRO A 608 -10.23 -5.16 13.93
CA PRO A 608 -11.20 -4.24 14.51
C PRO A 608 -12.51 -4.16 13.72
N ARG A 609 -12.44 -4.11 12.39
CA ARG A 609 -13.63 -3.95 11.52
C ARG A 609 -14.58 -5.15 11.58
N SER A 610 -14.04 -6.36 11.54
CA SER A 610 -14.83 -7.62 11.55
C SER A 610 -15.02 -8.22 12.94
N ARG A 611 -14.31 -7.69 13.94
CA ARG A 611 -14.23 -8.22 15.31
C ARG A 611 -13.74 -9.67 15.39
N ARG A 612 -13.07 -10.16 14.36
CA ARG A 612 -12.48 -11.50 14.33
C ARG A 612 -11.17 -11.51 15.09
N ARG A 613 -10.86 -12.63 15.72
CA ARG A 613 -9.61 -12.80 16.44
C ARG A 613 -9.17 -14.26 16.45
N VAL A 614 -7.87 -14.47 16.59
CA VAL A 614 -7.25 -15.74 16.94
C VAL A 614 -6.32 -15.50 18.13
N VAL A 615 -6.29 -16.44 19.07
CA VAL A 615 -5.53 -16.31 20.33
C VAL A 615 -4.65 -17.53 20.50
N LEU A 616 -3.37 -17.30 20.81
CA LEU A 616 -2.40 -18.31 21.18
C LEU A 616 -1.98 -18.09 22.64
N ALA A 617 -2.13 -19.11 23.48
CA ALA A 617 -1.67 -19.09 24.86
C ALA A 617 -0.17 -19.42 24.94
N LEU A 618 0.59 -18.59 25.69
CA LEU A 618 2.00 -18.76 25.99
C LEU A 618 2.16 -18.96 27.50
N ALA A 619 2.42 -20.20 27.94
CA ALA A 619 2.61 -20.53 29.36
C ALA A 619 4.08 -20.42 29.74
N PHE A 620 4.42 -19.49 30.63
CA PHE A 620 5.75 -19.33 31.19
C PHE A 620 5.88 -20.16 32.47
N GLU A 621 6.73 -21.20 32.42
CA GLU A 621 6.96 -22.15 33.51
C GLU A 621 8.35 -21.93 34.12
N GLY A 622 8.51 -22.19 35.43
CA GLY A 622 9.77 -22.06 36.16
C GLY A 622 9.64 -21.17 37.40
N GLU A 623 10.74 -20.99 38.13
CA GLU A 623 10.80 -20.05 39.25
C GLU A 623 10.94 -18.61 38.78
N ALA A 624 10.37 -17.66 39.52
CA ALA A 624 10.57 -16.23 39.25
C ALA A 624 12.05 -15.88 39.30
N ALA A 625 12.53 -15.04 38.38
CA ALA A 625 13.89 -14.55 38.44
C ALA A 625 14.12 -13.77 39.76
N LYS A 626 15.14 -14.15 40.52
CA LYS A 626 15.50 -13.51 41.80
C LYS A 626 16.06 -12.12 41.59
#